data_6329766f897d397f782b72418d87dfe3
#
_entry.id   6329766f897d397f782b72418d87dfe3
#
_cell.length_a   1.000
_cell.length_b   1.000
_cell.length_c   1.000
_cell.angle_alpha   90.00
_cell.angle_beta   90.00
_cell.angle_gamma   90.00
#
_symmetry.space_group_name_H-M   'P 1'
#
loop_
_entity.id
_entity.type
_entity.pdbx_description
1 polymer ?
#
loop_
_entity_poly.entity_id
_entity_poly.type
_entity_poly.pdbx_seq_one_letter_code
_entity_poly.pdbx_strand_id
1 'polypeptide(L)'
;MSENKIPYKIYLEEKEMPTAWYNVRADMKNKPAPLLNPATHEPMKAEELSSVFCEELVKQELDDTTAYFEIPEEIRNFYKMYRPSPLVRAYCLEKKLDTPSKIYYKFEGNNTSGSHKLNSAVAQAYYAKEQGLKGLTTETGAGQWGTALAEACSFYHLPLIIYMVKCSYEQKPFRKSVIHTFDAEIIPSPSETTQIGRKILAENPGTSGSL
;
A
#
# COMPACT_ATOMS: atom_id res chain seq x y z
N MET A 1 19.56 -13.83 -39.91
CA MET A 1 18.39 -13.00 -39.54
C MET A 1 18.47 -12.82 -38.05
N SER A 2 18.67 -11.61 -37.56
CA SER A 2 18.69 -11.36 -36.12
C SER A 2 17.25 -11.57 -35.61
N GLU A 3 17.03 -12.63 -34.82
CA GLU A 3 15.78 -12.76 -34.06
C GLU A 3 15.51 -11.42 -33.37
N ASN A 4 14.34 -10.84 -33.60
CA ASN A 4 13.88 -9.63 -32.92
C ASN A 4 13.75 -9.95 -31.42
N LYS A 5 14.87 -9.84 -30.72
CA LYS A 5 14.95 -10.14 -29.31
C LYS A 5 14.13 -9.09 -28.55
N ILE A 6 13.14 -9.52 -27.77
CA ILE A 6 12.34 -8.64 -26.91
C ILE A 6 13.30 -7.84 -26.02
N PRO A 7 13.16 -6.52 -25.91
CA PRO A 7 14.03 -5.71 -25.08
C PRO A 7 13.94 -6.11 -23.60
N TYR A 8 15.01 -5.85 -22.83
CA TYR A 8 15.02 -6.12 -21.39
C TYR A 8 13.97 -5.32 -20.62
N LYS A 9 13.71 -4.08 -21.05
CA LYS A 9 12.74 -3.18 -20.42
C LYS A 9 11.71 -2.73 -21.42
N ILE A 10 10.46 -2.84 -21.04
CA ILE A 10 9.31 -2.40 -21.82
C ILE A 10 8.59 -1.34 -20.98
N TYR A 11 8.34 -0.18 -21.57
CA TYR A 11 7.61 0.92 -20.95
C TYR A 11 6.32 1.17 -21.73
N LEU A 12 5.27 1.53 -21.04
CA LEU A 12 4.09 2.17 -21.63
C LEU A 12 4.40 3.66 -21.84
N GLU A 13 3.72 4.28 -22.77
CA GLU A 13 3.72 5.73 -22.91
C GLU A 13 2.77 6.35 -21.87
N GLU A 14 2.98 7.61 -21.52
CA GLU A 14 2.14 8.31 -20.53
C GLU A 14 0.64 8.30 -20.91
N LYS A 15 0.34 8.43 -22.21
CA LYS A 15 -1.04 8.38 -22.73
C LYS A 15 -1.73 7.01 -22.56
N GLU A 16 -0.95 5.95 -22.30
CA GLU A 16 -1.45 4.57 -22.08
C GLU A 16 -1.70 4.29 -20.58
N MET A 17 -1.43 5.28 -19.71
CA MET A 17 -1.72 5.14 -18.29
C MET A 17 -3.23 5.03 -18.06
N PRO A 18 -3.68 4.11 -17.17
CA PRO A 18 -5.10 3.94 -16.89
C PRO A 18 -5.70 5.20 -16.26
N THR A 19 -6.92 5.51 -16.65
CA THR A 19 -7.73 6.60 -16.09
C THR A 19 -8.72 6.13 -15.05
N ALA A 20 -8.88 4.81 -14.88
CA ALA A 20 -9.76 4.20 -13.90
C ALA A 20 -9.09 2.99 -13.24
N TRP A 21 -9.47 2.70 -12.00
CA TRP A 21 -9.16 1.45 -11.34
C TRP A 21 -10.20 0.41 -11.71
N TYR A 22 -9.74 -0.80 -12.01
CA TYR A 22 -10.63 -1.92 -12.27
C TYR A 22 -10.99 -2.64 -10.96
N ASN A 23 -12.30 -2.74 -10.71
CA ASN A 23 -12.84 -3.51 -9.59
C ASN A 23 -13.16 -4.93 -10.07
N VAL A 24 -12.25 -5.84 -9.82
CA VAL A 24 -12.41 -7.26 -10.21
C VAL A 24 -13.66 -7.91 -9.60
N ARG A 25 -14.14 -7.43 -8.44
CA ARG A 25 -15.33 -7.98 -7.78
C ARG A 25 -16.58 -7.86 -8.63
N ALA A 26 -16.70 -6.82 -9.45
CA ALA A 26 -17.84 -6.65 -10.35
C ALA A 26 -18.01 -7.83 -11.32
N ASP A 27 -16.89 -8.39 -11.79
CA ASP A 27 -16.87 -9.46 -12.79
C ASP A 27 -16.59 -10.85 -12.20
N MET A 28 -16.36 -10.95 -10.89
CA MET A 28 -16.15 -12.25 -10.25
C MET A 28 -17.41 -13.10 -10.24
N LYS A 29 -17.32 -14.32 -10.77
CA LYS A 29 -18.38 -15.32 -10.69
C LYS A 29 -18.69 -15.70 -9.23
N ASN A 30 -17.64 -15.90 -8.44
CA ASN A 30 -17.76 -16.20 -7.01
C ASN A 30 -17.23 -14.99 -6.24
N LYS A 31 -18.13 -14.20 -5.67
CA LYS A 31 -17.77 -13.03 -4.85
C LYS A 31 -17.03 -13.49 -3.59
N PRO A 32 -16.03 -12.73 -3.10
CA PRO A 32 -15.39 -13.02 -1.83
C PRO A 32 -16.38 -12.94 -0.68
N ALA A 33 -16.13 -13.67 0.40
CA ALA A 33 -16.89 -13.53 1.62
C ALA A 33 -16.76 -12.10 2.19
N PRO A 34 -17.78 -11.57 2.84
CA PRO A 34 -17.73 -10.26 3.47
C PRO A 34 -16.70 -10.24 4.61
N LEU A 35 -16.15 -9.06 4.91
CA LEU A 35 -15.37 -8.85 6.13
C LEU A 35 -16.28 -9.08 7.34
N LEU A 36 -15.77 -9.79 8.35
CA LEU A 36 -16.52 -10.10 9.57
C LEU A 36 -16.07 -9.19 10.72
N ASN A 37 -17.00 -8.72 11.50
CA ASN A 37 -16.73 -8.05 12.76
C ASN A 37 -16.09 -9.07 13.73
N PRO A 38 -14.88 -8.81 14.28
CA PRO A 38 -14.17 -9.77 15.12
C PRO A 38 -14.87 -10.10 16.44
N ALA A 39 -15.78 -9.24 16.91
CA ALA A 39 -16.51 -9.45 18.15
C ALA A 39 -17.82 -10.25 17.96
N THR A 40 -18.52 -10.01 16.84
CA THR A 40 -19.85 -10.63 16.58
C THR A 40 -19.80 -11.76 15.58
N HIS A 41 -18.74 -11.84 14.77
CA HIS A 41 -18.59 -12.74 13.62
C HIS A 41 -19.66 -12.55 12.52
N GLU A 42 -20.38 -11.43 12.56
CA GLU A 42 -21.33 -11.03 11.53
C GLU A 42 -20.65 -10.16 10.45
N PRO A 43 -21.21 -10.09 9.22
CA PRO A 43 -20.71 -9.20 8.19
C PRO A 43 -20.64 -7.74 8.67
N MET A 44 -19.46 -7.10 8.48
CA MET A 44 -19.26 -5.71 8.85
C MET A 44 -20.12 -4.77 8.00
N LYS A 45 -20.73 -3.78 8.68
CA LYS A 45 -21.49 -2.71 8.03
C LYS A 45 -20.57 -1.53 7.66
N ALA A 46 -21.07 -0.67 6.76
CA ALA A 46 -20.33 0.52 6.33
C ALA A 46 -19.93 1.41 7.51
N GLU A 47 -20.80 1.60 8.50
CA GLU A 47 -20.55 2.42 9.68
C GLU A 47 -19.42 1.86 10.54
N GLU A 48 -19.29 0.54 10.63
CA GLU A 48 -18.21 -0.12 11.37
C GLU A 48 -16.86 0.05 10.64
N LEU A 49 -16.85 -0.10 9.32
CA LEU A 49 -15.66 0.13 8.49
C LEU A 49 -15.23 1.61 8.48
N SER A 50 -16.18 2.53 8.49
CA SER A 50 -15.92 3.99 8.53
C SER A 50 -15.29 4.46 9.85
N SER A 51 -15.29 3.62 10.89
CA SER A 51 -14.52 3.89 12.11
C SER A 51 -13.01 3.77 11.91
N VAL A 52 -12.56 3.08 10.84
CA VAL A 52 -11.15 2.79 10.54
C VAL A 52 -10.71 3.41 9.22
N PHE A 53 -11.56 3.40 8.20
CA PHE A 53 -11.27 3.89 6.86
C PHE A 53 -12.12 5.10 6.50
N CYS A 54 -11.63 5.96 5.60
CA CYS A 54 -12.42 7.06 5.09
C CYS A 54 -13.60 6.56 4.22
N GLU A 55 -14.65 7.35 4.14
CA GLU A 55 -15.95 6.96 3.55
C GLU A 55 -15.83 6.49 2.09
N GLU A 56 -15.03 7.15 1.27
CA GLU A 56 -14.89 6.75 -0.14
C GLU A 56 -14.19 5.39 -0.27
N LEU A 57 -13.23 5.06 0.60
CA LEU A 57 -12.62 3.73 0.61
C LEU A 57 -13.62 2.65 1.03
N VAL A 58 -14.46 2.94 2.04
CA VAL A 58 -15.52 2.01 2.47
C VAL A 58 -16.53 1.78 1.36
N LYS A 59 -16.94 2.83 0.65
CA LYS A 59 -17.84 2.73 -0.49
C LYS A 59 -17.27 1.85 -1.59
N GLN A 60 -16.00 2.06 -1.97
CA GLN A 60 -15.34 1.26 -2.99
C GLN A 60 -15.13 -0.20 -2.54
N GLU A 61 -14.79 -0.43 -1.27
CA GLU A 61 -14.61 -1.79 -0.72
C GLU A 61 -15.90 -2.59 -0.71
N LEU A 62 -17.04 -1.96 -0.46
CA LEU A 62 -18.33 -2.63 -0.41
C LEU A 62 -19.04 -2.72 -1.78
N ASP A 63 -18.57 -1.99 -2.79
CA ASP A 63 -19.13 -2.04 -4.15
C ASP A 63 -18.62 -3.27 -4.89
N ASP A 64 -19.50 -4.18 -5.24
CA ASP A 64 -19.19 -5.35 -6.04
C ASP A 64 -19.92 -5.38 -7.39
N THR A 65 -20.40 -4.22 -7.83
CA THR A 65 -21.18 -4.02 -9.07
C THR A 65 -20.51 -3.07 -10.06
N THR A 66 -19.85 -2.02 -9.57
CA THR A 66 -19.15 -1.05 -10.42
C THR A 66 -17.82 -1.59 -10.87
N ALA A 67 -17.65 -1.84 -12.17
CA ALA A 67 -16.44 -2.43 -12.73
C ALA A 67 -15.25 -1.47 -12.78
N TYR A 68 -15.47 -0.16 -12.91
CA TYR A 68 -14.41 0.85 -13.02
C TYR A 68 -14.70 2.06 -12.16
N PHE A 69 -13.74 2.42 -11.31
CA PHE A 69 -13.74 3.66 -10.56
C PHE A 69 -12.77 4.65 -11.22
N GLU A 70 -13.26 5.83 -11.59
CA GLU A 70 -12.41 6.86 -12.18
C GLU A 70 -11.31 7.27 -11.19
N ILE A 71 -10.08 7.40 -11.69
CA ILE A 71 -8.95 7.88 -10.89
C ILE A 71 -8.99 9.41 -10.91
N PRO A 72 -9.13 10.09 -9.76
CA PRO A 72 -9.07 11.54 -9.69
C PRO A 72 -7.83 12.10 -10.38
N GLU A 73 -7.98 13.26 -11.03
CA GLU A 73 -6.90 13.87 -11.81
C GLU A 73 -5.65 14.14 -10.94
N GLU A 74 -5.83 14.56 -9.71
CA GLU A 74 -4.73 14.81 -8.77
C GLU A 74 -3.92 13.54 -8.51
N ILE A 75 -4.57 12.39 -8.33
CA ILE A 75 -3.90 11.09 -8.19
C ILE A 75 -3.21 10.68 -9.50
N ARG A 76 -3.85 10.90 -10.66
CA ARG A 76 -3.22 10.63 -11.96
C ARG A 76 -1.95 11.45 -12.16
N ASN A 77 -1.97 12.71 -11.76
CA ASN A 77 -0.80 13.58 -11.83
C ASN A 77 0.32 13.14 -10.88
N PHE A 78 -0.02 12.66 -9.69
CA PHE A 78 0.95 12.05 -8.79
C PHE A 78 1.56 10.78 -9.42
N TYR A 79 0.74 9.91 -10.00
CA TYR A 79 1.22 8.70 -10.66
C TYR A 79 2.21 8.99 -11.79
N LYS A 80 2.03 10.03 -12.57
CA LYS A 80 2.94 10.42 -13.65
C LYS A 80 4.37 10.70 -13.20
N MET A 81 4.59 11.03 -11.92
CA MET A 81 5.93 11.29 -11.39
C MET A 81 6.82 10.03 -11.35
N TYR A 82 6.23 8.84 -11.26
CA TYR A 82 7.02 7.60 -11.17
C TYR A 82 6.48 6.42 -11.99
N ARG A 83 5.32 6.56 -12.60
CA ARG A 83 4.71 5.56 -13.48
C ARG A 83 4.72 6.03 -14.94
N PRO A 84 4.72 5.09 -15.90
CA PRO A 84 4.61 3.64 -15.73
C PRO A 84 5.91 3.01 -15.21
N SER A 85 5.80 2.06 -14.28
CA SER A 85 6.95 1.26 -13.89
C SER A 85 7.32 0.28 -15.02
N PRO A 86 8.63 -0.03 -15.23
CA PRO A 86 9.03 -0.88 -16.34
C PRO A 86 8.58 -2.33 -16.14
N LEU A 87 8.18 -2.97 -17.25
CA LEU A 87 8.08 -4.43 -17.34
C LEU A 87 9.43 -4.96 -17.81
N VAL A 88 10.09 -5.75 -16.95
CA VAL A 88 11.46 -6.24 -17.22
C VAL A 88 11.44 -7.72 -17.52
N ARG A 89 12.12 -8.11 -18.61
CA ARG A 89 12.33 -9.50 -18.98
C ARG A 89 13.47 -10.12 -18.17
N ALA A 90 13.22 -11.25 -17.51
CA ALA A 90 14.19 -11.93 -16.64
C ALA A 90 15.00 -13.01 -17.40
N TYR A 91 15.69 -12.66 -18.47
CA TYR A 91 16.48 -13.59 -19.29
C TYR A 91 17.47 -14.45 -18.51
N CYS A 92 18.14 -13.90 -17.50
CA CYS A 92 19.10 -14.65 -16.69
C CYS A 92 18.39 -15.73 -15.86
N LEU A 93 17.18 -15.44 -15.36
CA LEU A 93 16.38 -16.41 -14.60
C LEU A 93 15.86 -17.52 -15.51
N GLU A 94 15.36 -17.18 -16.70
CA GLU A 94 14.93 -18.14 -17.71
C GLU A 94 16.06 -19.12 -18.05
N LYS A 95 17.26 -18.61 -18.30
CA LYS A 95 18.44 -19.42 -18.57
C LYS A 95 18.82 -20.31 -17.37
N LYS A 96 18.78 -19.76 -16.14
CA LYS A 96 19.13 -20.51 -14.93
C LYS A 96 18.16 -21.66 -14.65
N LEU A 97 16.87 -21.46 -14.98
CA LEU A 97 15.81 -22.45 -14.78
C LEU A 97 15.69 -23.43 -15.95
N ASP A 98 16.45 -23.21 -17.03
CA ASP A 98 16.38 -23.99 -18.27
C ASP A 98 14.91 -24.16 -18.76
N THR A 99 14.16 -23.06 -18.78
CA THR A 99 12.72 -23.06 -19.09
C THR A 99 12.41 -22.37 -20.42
N PRO A 100 11.47 -22.89 -21.22
CA PRO A 100 10.94 -22.19 -22.39
C PRO A 100 10.01 -21.03 -22.03
N SER A 101 9.60 -20.92 -20.76
CA SER A 101 8.70 -19.88 -20.27
C SER A 101 9.34 -18.51 -20.35
N LYS A 102 8.56 -17.51 -20.77
CA LYS A 102 8.95 -16.10 -20.78
C LYS A 102 8.62 -15.48 -19.43
N ILE A 103 9.64 -15.15 -18.64
CA ILE A 103 9.48 -14.62 -17.28
C ILE A 103 9.65 -13.10 -17.28
N TYR A 104 8.66 -12.39 -16.75
CA TYR A 104 8.67 -10.94 -16.60
C TYR A 104 8.37 -10.54 -15.16
N TYR A 105 8.85 -9.35 -14.79
CA TYR A 105 8.47 -8.72 -13.52
C TYR A 105 8.26 -7.22 -13.71
N LYS A 106 7.28 -6.65 -12.99
CA LYS A 106 7.11 -5.21 -12.86
C LYS A 106 8.10 -4.69 -11.83
N PHE A 107 8.96 -3.77 -12.25
CA PHE A 107 9.95 -3.19 -11.36
C PHE A 107 9.37 -1.98 -10.63
N GLU A 108 8.83 -2.22 -9.44
CA GLU A 108 8.20 -1.21 -8.58
C GLU A 108 9.20 -0.54 -7.61
N GLY A 109 10.48 -0.82 -7.73
CA GLY A 109 11.56 -0.18 -6.96
C GLY A 109 12.05 1.14 -7.53
N ASN A 110 11.37 1.68 -8.56
CA ASN A 110 11.75 2.92 -9.25
C ASN A 110 11.04 4.17 -8.68
N ASN A 111 10.31 4.06 -7.59
CA ASN A 111 9.73 5.17 -6.87
C ASN A 111 10.42 5.39 -5.51
N THR A 112 10.19 6.52 -4.88
CA THR A 112 10.86 6.94 -3.65
C THR A 112 10.54 6.02 -2.46
N SER A 113 9.34 5.45 -2.40
CA SER A 113 9.00 4.46 -1.35
C SER A 113 9.68 3.10 -1.54
N GLY A 114 10.19 2.83 -2.74
CA GLY A 114 10.83 1.57 -3.11
C GLY A 114 9.88 0.39 -3.22
N SER A 115 8.57 0.60 -3.37
CA SER A 115 7.60 -0.48 -3.50
C SER A 115 6.31 -0.09 -4.21
N HIS A 116 5.55 -1.10 -4.71
CA HIS A 116 4.22 -0.93 -5.30
C HIS A 116 3.17 -0.33 -4.35
N LYS A 117 3.43 -0.32 -3.05
CA LYS A 117 2.47 0.14 -2.03
C LYS A 117 2.13 1.62 -2.16
N LEU A 118 3.01 2.41 -2.76
CA LEU A 118 2.75 3.81 -3.06
C LEU A 118 1.51 3.99 -3.95
N ASN A 119 1.24 3.05 -4.86
CA ASN A 119 0.08 3.11 -5.75
C ASN A 119 -1.25 3.19 -4.98
N SER A 120 -1.40 2.46 -3.88
CA SER A 120 -2.60 2.52 -3.04
C SER A 120 -2.51 3.58 -1.94
N ALA A 121 -1.32 3.85 -1.41
CA ALA A 121 -1.13 4.84 -0.36
C ALA A 121 -1.53 6.25 -0.81
N VAL A 122 -1.20 6.62 -2.06
CA VAL A 122 -1.59 7.91 -2.66
C VAL A 122 -3.10 8.08 -2.67
N ALA A 123 -3.85 7.06 -3.10
CA ALA A 123 -5.30 7.11 -3.13
C ALA A 123 -5.91 7.24 -1.73
N GLN A 124 -5.39 6.47 -0.76
CA GLN A 124 -5.88 6.52 0.62
C GLN A 124 -5.63 7.90 1.27
N ALA A 125 -4.45 8.47 1.09
CA ALA A 125 -4.14 9.80 1.59
C ALA A 125 -4.97 10.88 0.90
N TYR A 126 -5.17 10.78 -0.41
CA TYR A 126 -6.04 11.70 -1.17
C TYR A 126 -7.47 11.71 -0.62
N TYR A 127 -8.11 10.56 -0.50
CA TYR A 127 -9.49 10.49 -0.01
C TYR A 127 -9.62 10.91 1.46
N ALA A 128 -8.61 10.65 2.29
CA ALA A 128 -8.58 11.16 3.65
C ALA A 128 -8.52 12.69 3.70
N LYS A 129 -7.72 13.32 2.82
CA LYS A 129 -7.67 14.77 2.67
C LYS A 129 -9.00 15.33 2.18
N GLU A 130 -9.60 14.74 1.15
CA GLU A 130 -10.89 15.19 0.59
C GLU A 130 -12.03 15.10 1.60
N GLN A 131 -12.02 14.12 2.47
CA GLN A 131 -12.96 13.99 3.60
C GLN A 131 -12.69 15.00 4.72
N GLY A 132 -11.55 15.69 4.70
CA GLY A 132 -11.17 16.67 5.72
C GLY A 132 -10.65 16.04 7.01
N LEU A 133 -10.10 14.82 6.95
CA LEU A 133 -9.46 14.18 8.08
C LEU A 133 -8.22 14.97 8.51
N LYS A 134 -7.97 15.05 9.81
CA LYS A 134 -6.87 15.86 10.38
C LYS A 134 -5.53 15.13 10.39
N GLY A 135 -5.51 13.85 10.07
CA GLY A 135 -4.32 13.00 10.05
C GLY A 135 -4.69 11.53 9.95
N LEU A 136 -3.69 10.70 9.76
CA LEU A 136 -3.83 9.25 9.68
C LEU A 136 -2.98 8.54 10.71
N THR A 137 -3.40 7.34 11.06
CA THR A 137 -2.59 6.36 11.78
C THR A 137 -2.55 5.07 10.99
N THR A 138 -1.43 4.35 11.08
CA THR A 138 -1.32 3.04 10.43
C THR A 138 -0.35 2.14 11.18
N GLU A 139 -0.45 0.84 10.93
CA GLU A 139 0.57 -0.12 11.33
C GLU A 139 1.44 -0.52 10.13
N THR A 140 2.60 -1.10 10.40
CA THR A 140 3.48 -1.63 9.36
C THR A 140 4.41 -2.71 9.92
N GLY A 141 4.53 -3.84 9.25
CA GLY A 141 5.44 -4.91 9.63
C GLY A 141 6.90 -4.52 9.42
N ALA A 142 7.38 -4.61 8.18
CA ALA A 142 8.76 -4.30 7.81
C ALA A 142 9.01 -2.84 7.39
N GLY A 143 7.99 -1.99 7.43
CA GLY A 143 8.06 -0.57 7.16
C GLY A 143 7.78 -0.14 5.72
N GLN A 144 7.54 -1.05 4.78
CA GLN A 144 7.26 -0.67 3.38
C GLN A 144 5.95 0.11 3.23
N TRP A 145 4.89 -0.36 3.88
CA TRP A 145 3.61 0.33 3.87
C TRP A 145 3.71 1.69 4.56
N GLY A 146 4.31 1.72 5.77
CA GLY A 146 4.53 2.97 6.50
C GLY A 146 5.31 4.00 5.68
N THR A 147 6.36 3.59 4.95
CA THR A 147 7.12 4.50 4.07
C THR A 147 6.26 5.04 2.93
N ALA A 148 5.49 4.17 2.27
CA ALA A 148 4.64 4.59 1.16
C ALA A 148 3.54 5.57 1.61
N LEU A 149 2.93 5.30 2.77
CA LEU A 149 1.91 6.18 3.31
C LEU A 149 2.52 7.49 3.84
N ALA A 150 3.74 7.47 4.41
CA ALA A 150 4.45 8.67 4.83
C ALA A 150 4.71 9.61 3.63
N GLU A 151 5.20 9.07 2.51
CA GLU A 151 5.39 9.83 1.28
C GLU A 151 4.07 10.45 0.78
N ALA A 152 3.01 9.67 0.70
CA ALA A 152 1.69 10.15 0.26
C ALA A 152 1.11 11.20 1.22
N CYS A 153 1.20 11.01 2.53
CA CYS A 153 0.72 11.95 3.52
C CYS A 153 1.52 13.26 3.51
N SER A 154 2.85 13.20 3.31
CA SER A 154 3.69 14.38 3.14
C SER A 154 3.25 15.21 1.94
N PHE A 155 2.96 14.56 0.80
CA PHE A 155 2.47 15.24 -0.39
C PHE A 155 1.12 15.95 -0.16
N TYR A 156 0.23 15.33 0.59
CA TYR A 156 -1.10 15.90 0.90
C TYR A 156 -1.14 16.74 2.19
N HIS A 157 0.00 16.95 2.85
CA HIS A 157 0.11 17.70 4.11
C HIS A 157 -0.76 17.12 5.25
N LEU A 158 -0.83 15.80 5.33
CA LEU A 158 -1.54 15.08 6.38
C LEU A 158 -0.55 14.56 7.44
N PRO A 159 -0.72 14.89 8.72
CA PRO A 159 0.02 14.26 9.80
C PRO A 159 -0.17 12.74 9.80
N LEU A 160 0.91 11.99 10.04
CA LEU A 160 0.87 10.53 10.05
C LEU A 160 1.64 9.97 11.25
N ILE A 161 1.01 9.03 11.97
CA ILE A 161 1.65 8.21 13.00
C ILE A 161 1.68 6.75 12.53
N ILE A 162 2.87 6.15 12.56
CA ILE A 162 3.11 4.78 12.09
C ILE A 162 3.51 3.91 13.28
N TYR A 163 2.79 2.82 13.50
CA TYR A 163 3.16 1.79 14.46
C TYR A 163 3.88 0.65 13.72
N MET A 164 5.16 0.46 13.99
CA MET A 164 5.98 -0.55 13.32
C MET A 164 6.30 -1.71 14.26
N VAL A 165 6.19 -2.94 13.78
CA VAL A 165 6.56 -4.13 14.55
C VAL A 165 7.93 -3.95 15.20
N LYS A 166 8.02 -4.12 16.51
CA LYS A 166 9.19 -3.76 17.34
C LYS A 166 10.51 -4.33 16.83
N CYS A 167 10.57 -5.62 16.53
CA CYS A 167 11.81 -6.22 16.02
C CYS A 167 12.27 -5.58 14.68
N SER A 168 11.33 -5.28 13.79
CA SER A 168 11.66 -4.59 12.53
C SER A 168 12.07 -3.14 12.75
N TYR A 169 11.45 -2.45 13.71
CA TYR A 169 11.81 -1.09 14.11
C TYR A 169 13.27 -1.01 14.60
N GLU A 170 13.71 -2.01 15.37
CA GLU A 170 15.08 -2.10 15.90
C GLU A 170 16.09 -2.48 14.81
N GLN A 171 15.75 -3.47 13.97
CA GLN A 171 16.65 -4.01 12.94
C GLN A 171 16.81 -3.12 11.70
N LYS A 172 15.92 -2.15 11.47
CA LYS A 172 15.88 -1.33 10.25
C LYS A 172 15.99 0.17 10.54
N PRO A 173 17.11 0.65 11.08
CA PRO A 173 17.26 2.06 11.48
C PRO A 173 17.09 3.04 10.32
N PHE A 174 17.55 2.69 9.11
CA PHE A 174 17.42 3.56 7.93
C PHE A 174 15.96 3.73 7.48
N ARG A 175 15.09 2.76 7.79
CA ARG A 175 13.66 2.88 7.51
C ARG A 175 13.05 4.04 8.30
N LYS A 176 13.45 4.19 9.56
CA LYS A 176 13.03 5.32 10.40
C LYS A 176 13.47 6.65 9.83
N SER A 177 14.73 6.74 9.38
CA SER A 177 15.25 7.96 8.77
C SER A 177 14.46 8.38 7.53
N VAL A 178 14.12 7.43 6.65
CA VAL A 178 13.30 7.70 5.46
C VAL A 178 11.90 8.19 5.85
N ILE A 179 11.25 7.55 6.82
CA ILE A 179 9.92 7.94 7.28
C ILE A 179 9.93 9.34 7.89
N HIS A 180 10.95 9.67 8.70
CA HIS A 180 11.12 11.02 9.24
C HIS A 180 11.41 12.08 8.17
N THR A 181 12.04 11.71 7.04
CA THR A 181 12.23 12.63 5.91
C THR A 181 10.91 13.08 5.30
N PHE A 182 9.87 12.26 5.41
CA PHE A 182 8.49 12.58 5.02
C PHE A 182 7.65 13.20 6.15
N ASP A 183 8.29 13.65 7.22
CA ASP A 183 7.65 14.32 8.38
C ASP A 183 6.60 13.45 9.10
N ALA A 184 6.73 12.14 9.03
CA ALA A 184 5.86 11.19 9.73
C ALA A 184 6.49 10.69 11.03
N GLU A 185 5.67 10.48 12.06
CA GLU A 185 6.08 9.85 13.31
C GLU A 185 6.08 8.33 13.17
N ILE A 186 7.09 7.66 13.75
CA ILE A 186 7.15 6.21 13.79
C ILE A 186 7.45 5.70 15.20
N ILE A 187 6.62 4.76 15.64
CA ILE A 187 6.60 4.22 17.01
C ILE A 187 6.70 2.68 16.95
N PRO A 188 7.51 2.03 17.82
CA PRO A 188 7.50 0.57 17.88
C PRO A 188 6.18 0.03 18.42
N SER A 189 5.73 -1.12 17.91
CA SER A 189 4.53 -1.81 18.39
C SER A 189 4.90 -3.21 18.92
N PRO A 190 4.55 -3.51 20.21
CA PRO A 190 3.93 -2.64 21.21
C PRO A 190 4.88 -1.60 21.80
N SER A 191 4.32 -0.53 22.35
CA SER A 191 5.04 0.52 23.07
C SER A 191 4.20 1.06 24.23
N GLU A 192 4.81 1.86 25.10
CA GLU A 192 4.12 2.48 26.23
C GLU A 192 3.19 3.64 25.84
N THR A 193 3.20 4.06 24.57
CA THR A 193 2.39 5.19 24.08
C THR A 193 0.90 4.87 24.02
N THR A 194 0.54 3.58 23.88
CA THR A 194 -0.85 3.13 23.81
C THR A 194 -1.26 2.29 25.02
N GLN A 195 -2.55 2.29 25.34
CA GLN A 195 -3.08 1.50 26.46
C GLN A 195 -2.87 -0.01 26.23
N ILE A 196 -3.16 -0.49 25.03
CA ILE A 196 -2.95 -1.89 24.65
C ILE A 196 -1.46 -2.24 24.63
N GLY A 197 -0.61 -1.35 24.12
CA GLY A 197 0.85 -1.55 24.15
C GLY A 197 1.40 -1.75 25.55
N ARG A 198 0.98 -0.91 26.53
CA ARG A 198 1.35 -1.08 27.93
C ARG A 198 0.90 -2.42 28.51
N LYS A 199 -0.33 -2.84 28.21
CA LYS A 199 -0.85 -4.14 28.65
C LYS A 199 -0.01 -5.31 28.09
N ILE A 200 0.27 -5.31 26.79
CA ILE A 200 1.08 -6.36 26.15
C ILE A 200 2.50 -6.40 26.73
N LEU A 201 3.13 -5.25 26.94
CA LEU A 201 4.47 -5.17 27.53
C LEU A 201 4.51 -5.64 28.99
N ALA A 202 3.45 -5.39 29.76
CA ALA A 202 3.33 -5.90 31.13
C ALA A 202 3.17 -7.43 31.17
N GLU A 203 2.40 -8.01 30.25
CA GLU A 203 2.19 -9.45 30.15
C GLU A 203 3.40 -10.18 29.51
N ASN A 204 4.09 -9.54 28.57
CA ASN A 204 5.24 -10.11 27.87
C ASN A 204 6.30 -9.03 27.56
N PRO A 205 7.17 -8.68 28.54
CA PRO A 205 8.20 -7.66 28.35
C PRO A 205 9.22 -7.96 27.25
N GLY A 206 9.42 -9.25 26.95
CA GLY A 206 10.36 -9.73 25.92
C GLY A 206 9.78 -9.87 24.52
N THR A 207 8.55 -9.41 24.27
CA THR A 207 7.91 -9.57 22.96
C THR A 207 8.71 -8.92 21.84
N SER A 208 8.83 -9.62 20.70
CA SER A 208 9.41 -9.07 19.47
C SER A 208 8.47 -8.12 18.72
N GLY A 209 7.23 -8.02 19.19
CA GLY A 209 6.17 -7.23 18.60
C GLY A 209 5.31 -8.02 17.63
N SER A 210 4.12 -7.48 17.39
CA SER A 210 3.18 -7.94 16.35
C SER A 210 2.38 -6.73 15.83
N LEU A 211 1.64 -6.96 14.76
CA LEU A 211 0.62 -6.04 14.29
C LEU A 211 -0.68 -6.27 15.02
#